data_ff5e82258a3711910c0afcd95a571206
#
_entry.id   ff5e82258a3711910c0afcd95a571206
#
_cell.length_a   1.000
_cell.length_b   1.000
_cell.length_c   1.000
_cell.angle_alpha   90.00
_cell.angle_beta   90.00
_cell.angle_gamma   90.00
#
_symmetry.space_group_name_H-M   'P 1'
#
loop_
_entity.id
_entity.type
_entity.pdbx_description
1 polymer ?
#
loop_
_entity_poly.entity_id
_entity_poly.type
_entity_poly.pdbx_seq_one_letter_code
_entity_poly.pdbx_strand_id
1 'polypeptide(L)'
;KFGYKERHKIKGPIIWENSKTNQNIKVYVRSRYSKKEDKEISQLWTVTNNNQCLGRVFDNRGNRFIENGCKFPIGFWKQGESRSFTSNYFDERKGKYKRIKTITILNLENKDKSCLKFNWKSSQKGTVIDENIYEYCPRKGLVKVNGKEKF
;
A
#
# COMPACT_ATOMS: atom_id res chain seq x y z
N LYS A 1 -16.09 -11.18 17.16
CA LYS A 1 -15.07 -10.40 16.41
C LYS A 1 -14.28 -11.39 15.57
N PHE A 2 -14.57 -11.49 14.28
CA PHE A 2 -13.83 -12.36 13.38
C PHE A 2 -12.56 -11.61 12.93
N GLY A 3 -11.45 -11.83 13.63
CA GLY A 3 -10.14 -11.42 13.16
C GLY A 3 -9.74 -12.33 12.01
N TYR A 4 -9.79 -11.85 10.78
CA TYR A 4 -9.21 -12.57 9.65
C TYR A 4 -7.70 -12.61 9.87
N LYS A 5 -7.19 -13.79 10.22
CA LYS A 5 -5.74 -14.02 10.24
C LYS A 5 -5.26 -14.08 8.79
N GLU A 6 -4.40 -13.17 8.40
CA GLU A 6 -3.78 -13.11 7.08
C GLU A 6 -2.34 -13.66 7.17
N ARG A 7 -1.91 -14.33 6.11
CA ARG A 7 -0.51 -14.72 5.93
C ARG A 7 0.10 -13.85 4.84
N HIS A 8 1.28 -13.33 5.10
CA HIS A 8 2.03 -12.56 4.14
C HIS A 8 3.28 -13.31 3.70
N LYS A 9 3.58 -13.27 2.40
CA LYS A 9 4.83 -13.75 1.82
C LYS A 9 5.48 -12.63 1.03
N ILE A 10 6.80 -12.50 1.13
CA ILE A 10 7.59 -11.57 0.34
C ILE A 10 8.48 -12.38 -0.57
N LYS A 11 8.51 -12.03 -1.86
CA LYS A 11 9.38 -12.62 -2.87
C LYS A 11 10.08 -11.51 -3.65
N GLY A 12 11.24 -11.82 -4.18
CA GLY A 12 11.94 -10.94 -5.09
C GLY A 12 13.42 -10.77 -4.78
N PRO A 13 14.11 -9.93 -5.56
CA PRO A 13 13.49 -9.22 -6.69
C PRO A 13 13.09 -10.17 -7.82
N ILE A 14 11.96 -9.89 -8.47
CA ILE A 14 11.53 -10.55 -9.71
C ILE A 14 11.44 -9.52 -10.83
N ILE A 15 11.60 -9.96 -12.07
CA ILE A 15 11.36 -9.12 -13.26
C ILE A 15 9.88 -9.22 -13.59
N TRP A 16 9.23 -8.05 -13.67
CA TRP A 16 7.88 -7.94 -14.17
C TRP A 16 7.87 -7.22 -15.51
N GLU A 17 7.30 -7.88 -16.50
CA GLU A 17 7.08 -7.32 -17.81
C GLU A 17 5.78 -6.51 -17.83
N ASN A 18 5.89 -5.21 -17.99
CA ASN A 18 4.74 -4.36 -18.16
C ASN A 18 4.29 -4.38 -19.62
N SER A 19 3.30 -5.20 -19.93
CA SER A 19 2.76 -5.35 -21.28
C SER A 19 2.19 -4.06 -21.90
N LYS A 20 1.96 -3.02 -21.10
CA LYS A 20 1.49 -1.72 -21.59
C LYS A 20 2.59 -0.77 -21.99
N THR A 21 3.76 -0.89 -21.39
CA THR A 21 4.90 0.01 -21.62
C THR A 21 6.11 -0.69 -22.23
N ASN A 22 6.04 -2.02 -22.41
CA ASN A 22 7.15 -2.89 -22.82
C ASN A 22 8.41 -2.73 -21.95
N GLN A 23 8.24 -2.34 -20.69
CA GLN A 23 9.34 -2.14 -19.74
C GLN A 23 9.43 -3.31 -18.79
N ASN A 24 10.65 -3.78 -18.58
CA ASN A 24 10.99 -4.76 -17.55
C ASN A 24 11.35 -4.04 -16.26
N ILE A 25 10.60 -4.31 -15.20
CA ILE A 25 10.75 -3.64 -13.90
C ILE A 25 11.11 -4.68 -12.84
N LYS A 26 12.18 -4.43 -12.08
CA LYS A 26 12.51 -5.25 -10.90
C LYS A 26 11.60 -4.86 -9.74
N VAL A 27 10.88 -5.83 -9.18
CA VAL A 27 9.94 -5.60 -8.09
C VAL A 27 10.10 -6.62 -6.97
N TYR A 28 9.83 -6.18 -5.75
CA TYR A 28 9.53 -7.07 -4.64
C TYR A 28 8.03 -7.23 -4.53
N VAL A 29 7.57 -8.46 -4.38
CA VAL A 29 6.15 -8.80 -4.31
C VAL A 29 5.80 -9.22 -2.89
N ARG A 30 4.90 -8.51 -2.24
CA ARG A 30 4.25 -8.92 -1.00
C ARG A 30 2.87 -9.46 -1.31
N SER A 31 2.71 -10.76 -1.17
CA SER A 31 1.43 -11.45 -1.34
C SER A 31 0.70 -11.57 0.00
N ARG A 32 -0.60 -11.32 -0.01
CA ARG A 32 -1.53 -11.56 1.10
C ARG A 32 -2.38 -12.79 0.79
N TYR A 33 -2.49 -13.67 1.75
CA TYR A 33 -3.32 -14.87 1.67
C TYR A 33 -4.40 -14.86 2.73
N SER A 34 -5.61 -15.26 2.36
CA SER A 34 -6.64 -15.62 3.32
C SER A 34 -6.21 -16.90 4.04
N LYS A 35 -6.13 -16.89 5.37
CA LYS A 35 -5.84 -18.12 6.11
C LYS A 35 -6.97 -19.15 6.03
N LYS A 36 -8.20 -18.67 5.85
CA LYS A 36 -9.38 -19.56 5.77
C LYS A 36 -9.39 -20.39 4.49
N GLU A 37 -8.97 -19.77 3.37
CA GLU A 37 -9.08 -20.38 2.04
C GLU A 37 -7.73 -20.74 1.43
N ASP A 38 -6.62 -20.45 2.13
CA ASP A 38 -5.24 -20.50 1.62
C ASP A 38 -5.06 -19.87 0.22
N LYS A 39 -5.92 -18.88 -0.09
CA LYS A 39 -5.99 -18.22 -1.37
C LYS A 39 -5.31 -16.87 -1.32
N GLU A 40 -4.55 -16.56 -2.36
CA GLU A 40 -3.97 -15.24 -2.53
C GLU A 40 -5.08 -14.21 -2.82
N ILE A 41 -5.14 -13.17 -2.01
CA ILE A 41 -6.18 -12.12 -2.10
C ILE A 41 -5.65 -10.79 -2.61
N SER A 42 -4.35 -10.55 -2.51
CA SER A 42 -3.72 -9.34 -3.07
C SER A 42 -2.21 -9.46 -3.14
N GLN A 43 -1.62 -8.67 -4.03
CA GLN A 43 -0.18 -8.43 -4.11
C GLN A 43 0.10 -6.94 -4.04
N LEU A 44 1.17 -6.55 -3.36
CA LEU A 44 1.76 -5.23 -3.42
C LEU A 44 3.17 -5.36 -3.99
N TRP A 45 3.43 -4.67 -5.08
CA TRP A 45 4.72 -4.69 -5.76
C TRP A 45 5.45 -3.39 -5.50
N THR A 46 6.65 -3.48 -4.99
CA THR A 46 7.52 -2.33 -4.73
C THR A 46 8.65 -2.33 -5.75
N VAL A 47 8.76 -1.26 -6.53
CA VAL A 47 9.81 -1.09 -7.53
C VAL A 47 11.11 -0.69 -6.85
N THR A 48 12.22 -1.36 -7.20
CA THR A 48 13.50 -1.21 -6.50
C THR A 48 14.20 0.13 -6.73
N ASN A 49 14.00 0.77 -7.90
CA ASN A 49 14.83 1.91 -8.31
C ASN A 49 14.22 3.29 -8.03
N ASN A 50 12.92 3.41 -7.88
CA ASN A 50 12.24 4.71 -7.73
C ASN A 50 11.17 4.71 -6.66
N ASN A 51 11.18 3.72 -5.78
CA ASN A 51 10.21 3.58 -4.69
C ASN A 51 8.73 3.62 -5.13
N GLN A 52 8.46 3.36 -6.40
CA GLN A 52 7.08 3.23 -6.86
C GLN A 52 6.46 1.96 -6.30
N CYS A 53 5.22 2.07 -5.92
CA CYS A 53 4.45 0.93 -5.48
C CYS A 53 3.36 0.62 -6.48
N LEU A 54 3.37 -0.62 -6.94
CA LEU A 54 2.33 -1.19 -7.78
C LEU A 54 1.49 -2.12 -6.93
N GLY A 55 0.19 -2.10 -7.13
CA GLY A 55 -0.73 -2.97 -6.42
C GLY A 55 -1.54 -3.85 -7.35
N ARG A 56 -1.69 -5.11 -7.00
CA ARG A 56 -2.62 -6.03 -7.65
C ARG A 56 -3.55 -6.62 -6.59
N VAL A 57 -4.84 -6.56 -6.84
CA VAL A 57 -5.86 -7.10 -5.95
C VAL A 57 -6.70 -8.11 -6.71
N PHE A 58 -6.91 -9.28 -6.10
CA PHE A 58 -7.79 -10.33 -6.59
C PHE A 58 -8.90 -10.51 -5.57
N ASP A 59 -10.11 -10.28 -5.93
CA ASP A 59 -11.27 -10.55 -5.09
C ASP A 59 -12.46 -10.98 -5.96
N ASN A 60 -13.63 -11.15 -5.35
CA ASN A 60 -14.86 -11.47 -6.08
C ASN A 60 -15.32 -10.39 -7.07
N ARG A 61 -14.64 -9.24 -7.10
CA ARG A 61 -14.87 -8.13 -8.03
C ARG A 61 -13.95 -8.19 -9.25
N GLY A 62 -13.13 -9.22 -9.39
CA GLY A 62 -12.16 -9.38 -10.47
C GLY A 62 -10.78 -8.81 -10.14
N ASN A 63 -9.90 -8.79 -11.13
CA ASN A 63 -8.55 -8.27 -10.99
C ASN A 63 -8.52 -6.74 -11.07
N ARG A 64 -7.72 -6.14 -10.21
CA ARG A 64 -7.40 -4.71 -10.24
C ARG A 64 -5.90 -4.52 -10.19
N PHE A 65 -5.39 -3.68 -11.04
CA PHE A 65 -4.02 -3.22 -11.02
C PHE A 65 -3.97 -1.75 -10.62
N ILE A 66 -3.03 -1.37 -9.76
CA ILE A 66 -2.94 -0.03 -9.19
C ILE A 66 -1.53 0.50 -9.39
N GLU A 67 -1.38 1.58 -10.13
CA GLU A 67 -0.16 2.37 -10.19
C GLU A 67 -0.14 3.42 -9.08
N ASN A 68 1.03 3.67 -8.51
CA ASN A 68 1.19 4.55 -7.33
C ASN A 68 0.29 4.12 -6.16
N GLY A 69 0.20 2.80 -5.93
CA GLY A 69 -0.66 2.22 -4.90
C GLY A 69 -0.07 2.22 -3.49
N CYS A 70 1.09 2.81 -3.28
CA CYS A 70 1.76 2.81 -1.97
C CYS A 70 0.93 3.45 -0.88
N LYS A 71 0.99 2.83 0.28
CA LYS A 71 0.43 3.35 1.53
C LYS A 71 1.50 3.81 2.52
N PHE A 72 2.74 3.97 2.08
CA PHE A 72 3.86 4.33 2.94
C PHE A 72 4.51 5.62 2.43
N PRO A 73 4.84 6.59 3.30
CA PRO A 73 5.57 7.78 2.92
C PRO A 73 7.00 7.40 2.51
N ILE A 74 7.38 7.77 1.30
CA ILE A 74 8.69 7.47 0.73
C ILE A 74 9.45 8.78 0.53
N GLY A 75 10.77 8.76 0.80
CA GLY A 75 11.64 9.92 0.71
C GLY A 75 11.67 10.74 1.99
N PHE A 76 12.10 12.01 1.88
CA PHE A 76 12.23 12.92 3.02
C PHE A 76 10.91 13.64 3.30
N TRP A 77 10.50 13.65 4.57
CA TRP A 77 9.27 14.26 5.04
C TRP A 77 9.51 15.05 6.33
N LYS A 78 8.70 16.08 6.52
CA LYS A 78 8.65 16.85 7.77
C LYS A 78 7.39 16.47 8.57
N GLN A 79 7.46 16.61 9.87
CA GLN A 79 6.28 16.47 10.72
C GLN A 79 5.24 17.54 10.34
N GLY A 80 3.97 17.15 10.25
CA GLY A 80 2.88 17.98 9.77
C GLY A 80 2.79 18.10 8.25
N GLU A 81 3.79 17.62 7.50
CA GLU A 81 3.77 17.70 6.04
C GLU A 81 2.71 16.80 5.44
N SER A 82 2.03 17.30 4.42
CA SER A 82 1.02 16.58 3.64
C SER A 82 1.39 16.60 2.17
N ARG A 83 1.35 15.43 1.54
CA ARG A 83 1.53 15.31 0.08
C ARG A 83 0.42 14.49 -0.52
N SER A 84 -0.06 14.93 -1.69
CA SER A 84 -1.06 14.21 -2.46
C SER A 84 -0.48 13.73 -3.79
N PHE A 85 -0.92 12.55 -4.20
CA PHE A 85 -0.54 11.96 -5.48
C PHE A 85 -1.71 11.19 -6.08
N THR A 86 -1.67 10.99 -7.40
CA THR A 86 -2.69 10.25 -8.11
C THR A 86 -2.32 8.78 -8.22
N SER A 87 -3.24 7.90 -7.82
CA SER A 87 -3.18 6.47 -8.11
C SER A 87 -4.10 6.14 -9.28
N ASN A 88 -3.56 5.47 -10.30
CA ASN A 88 -4.33 4.99 -11.43
C ASN A 88 -4.78 3.55 -11.18
N TYR A 89 -6.06 3.29 -11.38
CA TYR A 89 -6.68 1.98 -11.23
C TYR A 89 -7.10 1.45 -12.59
N PHE A 90 -6.78 0.19 -12.82
CA PHE A 90 -7.21 -0.59 -13.98
C PHE A 90 -8.00 -1.79 -13.45
N ASP A 91 -9.31 -1.68 -13.48
CA ASP A 91 -10.23 -2.65 -12.88
C ASP A 91 -10.96 -3.37 -14.01
N GLU A 92 -11.00 -4.71 -13.97
CA GLU A 92 -11.62 -5.52 -15.03
C GLU A 92 -13.11 -5.19 -15.21
N ARG A 93 -13.81 -4.83 -14.15
CA ARG A 93 -15.23 -4.55 -14.18
C ARG A 93 -15.58 -3.08 -14.33
N LYS A 94 -14.76 -2.21 -13.71
CA LYS A 94 -15.03 -0.77 -13.64
C LYS A 94 -14.26 0.04 -14.66
N GLY A 95 -13.32 -0.61 -15.39
CA GLY A 95 -12.43 0.07 -16.30
C GLY A 95 -11.38 0.92 -15.58
N LYS A 96 -10.97 2.01 -16.23
CA LYS A 96 -9.94 2.92 -15.71
C LYS A 96 -10.57 4.00 -14.84
N TYR A 97 -9.99 4.22 -13.66
CA TYR A 97 -10.35 5.35 -12.81
C TYR A 97 -9.15 5.82 -11.98
N LYS A 98 -9.27 7.01 -11.40
CA LYS A 98 -8.22 7.63 -10.59
C LYS A 98 -8.70 7.85 -9.18
N ARG A 99 -7.78 7.79 -8.23
CA ARG A 99 -7.97 8.22 -6.85
C ARG A 99 -6.85 9.15 -6.44
N ILE A 100 -7.17 10.14 -5.65
CA ILE A 100 -6.18 10.98 -4.98
C ILE A 100 -5.83 10.30 -3.66
N LYS A 101 -4.55 10.09 -3.44
CA LYS A 101 -3.99 9.63 -2.18
C LYS A 101 -3.34 10.80 -1.48
N THR A 102 -3.61 10.96 -0.20
CA THR A 102 -2.97 11.98 0.63
C THR A 102 -2.31 11.28 1.80
N ILE A 103 -1.05 11.59 2.03
CA ILE A 103 -0.31 11.16 3.21
C ILE A 103 0.04 12.39 4.01
N THR A 104 -0.29 12.39 5.31
CA THR A 104 0.06 13.44 6.27
C THR A 104 0.86 12.85 7.40
N ILE A 105 2.06 13.37 7.63
CA ILE A 105 2.92 12.92 8.73
C ILE A 105 2.43 13.49 10.04
N LEU A 106 1.98 12.65 10.94
CA LEU A 106 1.52 13.02 12.27
C LEU A 106 2.64 13.03 13.29
N ASN A 107 3.58 12.09 13.16
CA ASN A 107 4.79 12.02 13.98
C ASN A 107 5.90 11.36 13.19
N LEU A 108 7.11 11.93 13.25
CA LEU A 108 8.31 11.35 12.67
C LEU A 108 8.97 10.42 13.69
N GLU A 109 9.58 9.37 13.15
CA GLU A 109 10.47 8.51 13.91
C GLU A 109 11.65 9.34 14.46
N ASN A 110 11.82 9.35 15.78
CA ASN A 110 12.95 9.98 16.42
C ASN A 110 14.02 8.92 16.72
N LYS A 111 15.31 9.30 16.74
CA LYS A 111 16.44 8.40 17.08
C LYS A 111 16.23 7.66 18.41
N ASP A 112 15.38 8.19 19.27
CA ASP A 112 15.08 7.70 20.61
C ASP A 112 13.84 6.84 20.75
N LYS A 113 13.37 6.14 19.70
CA LYS A 113 12.31 5.11 19.75
C LYS A 113 10.89 5.52 19.38
N SER A 114 10.61 6.71 18.91
CA SER A 114 9.27 7.02 18.44
C SER A 114 8.97 6.37 17.10
N CYS A 115 7.77 5.83 16.96
CA CYS A 115 7.31 5.22 15.73
C CYS A 115 6.87 6.30 14.73
N LEU A 116 7.09 6.07 13.45
CA LEU A 116 6.49 6.87 12.39
C LEU A 116 4.97 6.72 12.43
N LYS A 117 4.25 7.83 12.57
CA LYS A 117 2.79 7.86 12.54
C LYS A 117 2.32 8.77 11.42
N PHE A 118 1.45 8.26 10.57
CA PHE A 118 0.91 9.05 9.47
C PHE A 118 -0.54 8.71 9.17
N ASN A 119 -1.28 9.71 8.69
CA ASN A 119 -2.60 9.53 8.11
C ASN A 119 -2.46 9.24 6.61
N TRP A 120 -3.16 8.22 6.15
CA TRP A 120 -3.30 7.89 4.75
C TRP A 120 -4.77 7.97 4.36
N LYS A 121 -5.07 8.81 3.38
CA LYS A 121 -6.41 9.06 2.88
C LYS A 121 -6.50 8.77 1.39
N SER A 122 -7.60 8.18 0.96
CA SER A 122 -7.92 7.94 -0.44
C SER A 122 -9.26 8.56 -0.77
N SER A 123 -9.30 9.43 -1.77
CA SER A 123 -10.53 10.05 -2.25
C SER A 123 -10.75 9.82 -3.75
N GLN A 124 -12.01 9.87 -4.15
CA GLN A 124 -12.44 9.77 -5.55
C GLN A 124 -13.57 10.76 -5.79
N LYS A 125 -13.42 11.60 -6.81
CA LYS A 125 -14.39 12.65 -7.13
C LYS A 125 -14.78 13.51 -5.91
N GLY A 126 -13.77 13.91 -5.11
CA GLY A 126 -13.96 14.71 -3.90
C GLY A 126 -14.44 13.96 -2.65
N THR A 127 -14.91 12.73 -2.79
CA THR A 127 -15.39 11.92 -1.65
C THR A 127 -14.28 11.04 -1.07
N VAL A 128 -14.13 11.05 0.24
CA VAL A 128 -13.20 10.13 0.94
C VAL A 128 -13.76 8.72 0.88
N ILE A 129 -12.95 7.81 0.32
CA ILE A 129 -13.32 6.39 0.17
C ILE A 129 -12.69 5.54 1.27
N ASP A 130 -11.49 5.91 1.73
CA ASP A 130 -10.76 5.16 2.74
C ASP A 130 -9.79 6.10 3.45
N GLU A 131 -9.71 6.00 4.76
CA GLU A 131 -8.82 6.78 5.60
C GLU A 131 -8.34 5.93 6.77
N ASN A 132 -7.03 5.95 7.00
CA ASN A 132 -6.42 5.16 8.06
C ASN A 132 -5.20 5.88 8.64
N ILE A 133 -5.02 5.75 9.94
CA ILE A 133 -3.81 6.14 10.65
C ILE A 133 -2.94 4.90 10.83
N TYR A 134 -1.73 4.96 10.30
CA TYR A 134 -0.73 3.91 10.40
C TYR A 134 0.37 4.30 11.38
N GLU A 135 0.84 3.33 12.14
CA GLU A 135 2.00 3.47 13.03
C GLU A 135 3.01 2.37 12.72
N TYR A 136 4.21 2.79 12.30
CA TYR A 136 5.34 1.93 11.99
C TYR A 136 6.46 2.19 12.98
N CYS A 137 6.97 1.15 13.61
CA CYS A 137 8.08 1.23 14.52
C CYS A 137 9.35 0.60 13.94
N PRO A 138 10.55 1.12 14.27
CA PRO A 138 11.81 0.54 13.88
C PRO A 138 11.87 -0.95 14.23
N ARG A 139 12.38 -1.76 13.32
CA ARG A 139 12.54 -3.21 13.48
C ARG A 139 11.25 -4.02 13.69
N LYS A 140 10.12 -3.38 14.01
CA LYS A 140 8.83 -4.06 14.22
C LYS A 140 7.90 -3.95 13.00
N GLY A 141 8.14 -2.95 12.15
CA GLY A 141 7.26 -2.70 11.00
C GLY A 141 5.92 -2.06 11.40
N LEU A 142 4.85 -2.43 10.73
CA LEU A 142 3.50 -1.94 11.01
C LEU A 142 3.01 -2.51 12.34
N VAL A 143 2.81 -1.66 13.33
CA VAL A 143 2.35 -2.07 14.68
C VAL A 143 0.90 -1.72 14.94
N LYS A 144 0.39 -0.58 14.44
CA LYS A 144 -1.01 -0.18 14.65
C LYS A 144 -1.65 0.34 13.37
N VAL A 145 -2.95 0.13 13.27
CA VAL A 145 -3.82 0.77 12.29
C VAL A 145 -5.04 1.30 13.04
N ASN A 146 -5.29 2.61 12.94
CA ASN A 146 -6.38 3.30 13.66
C ASN A 146 -6.36 3.01 15.16
N GLY A 147 -5.16 3.03 15.77
CA GLY A 147 -4.96 2.77 17.21
C GLY A 147 -5.09 1.29 17.62
N LYS A 148 -5.47 0.39 16.73
CA LYS A 148 -5.59 -1.05 17.02
C LYS A 148 -4.30 -1.77 16.67
N GLU A 149 -3.78 -2.54 17.61
CA GLU A 149 -2.61 -3.39 17.39
C GLU A 149 -2.89 -4.43 16.29
N LYS A 150 -1.88 -4.73 15.50
CA LYS A 150 -1.97 -5.64 14.35
C LYS A 150 -1.33 -7.00 14.59
N PHE A 151 -0.57 -7.14 15.68
CA PHE A 151 0.14 -8.38 16.04
C PHE A 151 -0.01 -8.68 17.54
#